data_a4c1367f593f4c6fdbc57abbf116102a
#
_entry.id   a4c1367f593f4c6fdbc57abbf116102a
#
_cell.length_a   1.000
_cell.length_b   1.000
_cell.length_c   1.000
_cell.angle_alpha   90.00
_cell.angle_beta   90.00
_cell.angle_gamma   90.00
#
_symmetry.space_group_name_H-M   'P 1'
#
loop_
_entity.id
_entity.type
_entity.pdbx_description
1 polymer ?
#
loop_
_entity_poly.entity_id
_entity_poly.type
_entity_poly.pdbx_seq_one_letter_code
_entity_poly.pdbx_strand_id
1 'polypeptide(L)'
;MSASREKRTRQDLQSSGYVDPRIEEKAKKQAADHRSNTLITVGIIVFVLIAAALILWNSGIFKKPVTALTADGEAFTVEDMNYQFFTSYSSFLNNYGSNLETFGLDTNTDLREQSCPLAAEGTTWYDYFRNQAAENLSKAVAVYHKAQKEGFEDKDAVKQALSEAWSTIDQYAANNKTDRATTLQMLFGNGMTKKIFERNVRLEAIVTAYSNHYLDSVTFTDDDFNKAYEKSPTDYQSAEAEYIYFAPEETEEGDEDAAAAATAKIKENAEAAVKRYNAGETLEAIAADLGGEYVNGVGLSGNTGAFSDWLFDSARKDGDIAAIDGGSYYLTALFHGVSKNDFHAVDVRHILVEDEATAKSILDTWEKGAKTEDSFAKLAKENSSDGSASNGGLYEDIVPGKMVKAFNDWCFDEARKEGDTDIVKTEYGYHVMYFVAKNALPYWKEQAQASMKNDAYQTWYTEQTKDAKWEKGEGFDSIWH
;
A
#
# COMPACT_ATOMS: atom_id res chain seq x y z
N MET A 1 -15.42 -18.03 -41.08
CA MET A 1 -16.14 -16.76 -40.78
C MET A 1 -16.30 -16.63 -39.24
N SER A 2 -15.28 -16.31 -38.48
CA SER A 2 -15.56 -16.08 -37.07
C SER A 2 -14.58 -15.12 -36.38
N ALA A 3 -13.29 -15.27 -36.52
CA ALA A 3 -12.30 -14.49 -35.78
C ALA A 3 -12.34 -12.96 -36.04
N SER A 4 -12.64 -12.55 -37.29
CA SER A 4 -12.74 -11.11 -37.64
C SER A 4 -14.02 -10.45 -37.11
N ARG A 5 -15.11 -11.22 -36.92
CA ARG A 5 -16.36 -10.74 -36.36
C ARG A 5 -16.27 -10.60 -34.83
N GLU A 6 -15.62 -11.54 -34.17
CA GLU A 6 -15.40 -11.51 -32.75
C GLU A 6 -14.47 -10.36 -32.32
N LYS A 7 -13.42 -10.08 -33.10
CA LYS A 7 -12.51 -8.94 -32.83
C LYS A 7 -13.22 -7.59 -33.02
N ARG A 8 -14.11 -7.45 -34.02
CA ARG A 8 -14.96 -6.25 -34.18
C ARG A 8 -15.98 -6.13 -33.05
N THR A 9 -16.64 -7.21 -32.66
CA THR A 9 -17.60 -7.19 -31.56
C THR A 9 -16.94 -6.84 -30.21
N ARG A 10 -15.69 -7.27 -29.96
CA ARG A 10 -14.92 -6.85 -28.78
C ARG A 10 -14.50 -5.37 -28.83
N GLN A 11 -14.06 -4.87 -29.98
CA GLN A 11 -13.75 -3.45 -30.16
C GLN A 11 -14.99 -2.55 -30.06
N ASP A 12 -16.13 -2.99 -30.63
CA ASP A 12 -17.41 -2.28 -30.53
C ASP A 12 -17.97 -2.30 -29.10
N LEU A 13 -17.75 -3.38 -28.33
CA LEU A 13 -18.13 -3.48 -26.93
C LEU A 13 -17.23 -2.61 -26.02
N GLN A 14 -15.92 -2.48 -26.34
CA GLN A 14 -15.03 -1.57 -25.63
C GLN A 14 -15.34 -0.09 -25.92
N SER A 15 -15.69 0.23 -27.18
CA SER A 15 -16.09 1.60 -27.55
C SER A 15 -17.47 2.01 -27.05
N SER A 16 -18.29 1.07 -26.64
CA SER A 16 -19.64 1.29 -26.06
C SER A 16 -19.65 1.36 -24.53
N GLY A 17 -18.48 1.43 -23.87
CA GLY A 17 -18.39 1.43 -22.40
C GLY A 17 -18.62 0.04 -21.79
N TYR A 18 -18.51 -1.03 -22.60
CA TYR A 18 -18.62 -2.39 -22.09
C TYR A 18 -17.39 -2.72 -21.27
N VAL A 19 -17.56 -2.77 -19.96
CA VAL A 19 -16.60 -3.34 -19.03
C VAL A 19 -16.80 -4.85 -19.03
N ASP A 20 -15.73 -5.63 -19.27
CA ASP A 20 -15.78 -7.10 -19.18
C ASP A 20 -16.45 -7.47 -17.84
N PRO A 21 -17.52 -8.29 -17.84
CA PRO A 21 -18.22 -8.69 -16.62
C PRO A 21 -17.27 -9.21 -15.52
N ARG A 22 -16.13 -9.81 -15.88
CA ARG A 22 -15.09 -10.27 -14.95
C ARG A 22 -14.32 -9.13 -14.32
N ILE A 23 -14.09 -8.02 -15.05
CA ILE A 23 -13.46 -6.81 -14.50
C ILE A 23 -14.47 -6.09 -13.60
N GLU A 24 -15.74 -6.03 -14.04
CA GLU A 24 -16.82 -5.47 -13.23
C GLU A 24 -17.10 -6.32 -11.98
N GLU A 25 -16.99 -7.64 -12.09
CA GLU A 25 -17.14 -8.57 -10.97
C GLU A 25 -15.93 -8.49 -10.02
N LYS A 26 -14.69 -8.40 -10.54
CA LYS A 26 -13.49 -8.10 -9.74
C LYS A 26 -13.58 -6.73 -9.08
N ALA A 27 -14.01 -5.71 -9.79
CA ALA A 27 -14.23 -4.38 -9.23
C ALA A 27 -15.38 -4.37 -8.20
N LYS A 28 -16.45 -5.14 -8.46
CA LYS A 28 -17.54 -5.35 -7.48
C LYS A 28 -17.06 -6.16 -6.28
N LYS A 29 -16.20 -7.17 -6.49
CA LYS A 29 -15.60 -7.96 -5.40
C LYS A 29 -14.60 -7.11 -4.60
N GLN A 30 -13.72 -6.35 -5.25
CA GLN A 30 -12.84 -5.38 -4.58
C GLN A 30 -13.64 -4.25 -3.90
N ALA A 31 -14.72 -3.77 -4.52
CA ALA A 31 -15.62 -2.79 -3.89
C ALA A 31 -16.47 -3.42 -2.77
N ALA A 32 -16.81 -4.72 -2.88
CA ALA A 32 -17.45 -5.48 -1.82
C ALA A 32 -16.48 -5.79 -0.68
N ASP A 33 -15.23 -6.13 -0.99
CA ASP A 33 -14.14 -6.30 -0.01
C ASP A 33 -13.81 -4.98 0.66
N HIS A 34 -13.76 -3.87 -0.08
CA HIS A 34 -13.65 -2.53 0.49
C HIS A 34 -14.87 -2.13 1.34
N ARG A 35 -16.09 -2.50 0.90
CA ARG A 35 -17.31 -2.32 1.70
C ARG A 35 -17.35 -3.29 2.90
N SER A 36 -16.86 -4.52 2.73
CA SER A 36 -16.72 -5.48 3.83
C SER A 36 -15.70 -4.98 4.85
N ASN A 37 -14.54 -4.50 4.40
CA ASN A 37 -13.54 -3.90 5.29
C ASN A 37 -14.07 -2.63 5.98
N THR A 38 -14.84 -1.81 5.26
CA THR A 38 -15.53 -0.65 5.87
C THR A 38 -16.64 -1.12 6.82
N LEU A 39 -17.36 -2.19 6.51
CA LEU A 39 -18.37 -2.77 7.39
C LEU A 39 -17.76 -3.53 8.57
N ILE A 40 -16.60 -4.17 8.39
CA ILE A 40 -15.83 -4.77 9.49
C ILE A 40 -15.29 -3.64 10.38
N THR A 41 -14.72 -2.58 9.82
CA THR A 41 -14.29 -1.40 10.59
C THR A 41 -15.47 -0.73 11.29
N VAL A 42 -16.61 -0.60 10.61
CA VAL A 42 -17.88 -0.09 11.19
C VAL A 42 -18.44 -1.09 12.22
N GLY A 43 -18.34 -2.39 11.97
CA GLY A 43 -18.75 -3.44 12.93
C GLY A 43 -17.90 -3.43 14.19
N ILE A 44 -16.58 -3.25 14.05
CA ILE A 44 -15.66 -3.07 15.19
C ILE A 44 -16.00 -1.78 15.95
N ILE A 45 -16.27 -0.69 15.23
CA ILE A 45 -16.71 0.57 15.85
C ILE A 45 -18.03 0.38 16.58
N VAL A 46 -19.00 -0.35 15.99
CA VAL A 46 -20.28 -0.63 16.63
C VAL A 46 -20.12 -1.56 17.85
N PHE A 47 -19.21 -2.54 17.79
CA PHE A 47 -18.89 -3.39 18.93
C PHE A 47 -18.21 -2.60 20.05
N VAL A 48 -17.23 -1.75 19.71
CA VAL A 48 -16.61 -0.81 20.63
C VAL A 48 -17.66 0.18 21.20
N LEU A 49 -18.62 0.60 20.37
CA LEU A 49 -19.73 1.47 20.79
C LEU A 49 -20.69 0.77 21.78
N ILE A 50 -20.99 -0.50 21.55
CA ILE A 50 -21.86 -1.28 22.48
C ILE A 50 -21.11 -1.58 23.77
N ALA A 51 -19.82 -1.95 23.69
CA ALA A 51 -18.97 -2.14 24.87
C ALA A 51 -18.81 -0.82 25.65
N ALA A 52 -18.61 0.30 24.96
CA ALA A 52 -18.54 1.63 25.57
C ALA A 52 -19.88 2.07 26.18
N ALA A 53 -21.02 1.77 25.56
CA ALA A 53 -22.34 2.06 26.12
C ALA A 53 -22.61 1.25 27.41
N LEU A 54 -22.12 0.02 27.49
CA LEU A 54 -22.19 -0.81 28.72
C LEU A 54 -21.26 -0.30 29.82
N ILE A 55 -20.12 0.26 29.44
CA ILE A 55 -19.13 0.88 30.35
C ILE A 55 -19.64 2.25 30.85
N LEU A 56 -20.29 3.06 30.00
CA LEU A 56 -20.93 4.35 30.35
C LEU A 56 -22.00 4.19 31.45
N TRP A 57 -22.65 3.04 31.47
CA TRP A 57 -23.67 2.76 32.51
C TRP A 57 -23.10 2.53 33.93
N ASN A 58 -21.82 2.16 34.03
CA ASN A 58 -21.21 1.74 35.31
C ASN A 58 -20.09 2.67 35.85
N SER A 59 -19.83 3.82 35.24
CA SER A 59 -18.68 4.65 35.57
C SER A 59 -19.01 5.86 36.43
N GLY A 60 -18.43 5.90 37.61
CA GLY A 60 -18.34 7.13 38.45
C GLY A 60 -17.33 8.12 37.83
N ILE A 61 -17.80 9.29 37.46
CA ILE A 61 -17.10 10.38 36.74
C ILE A 61 -15.87 10.98 37.50
N PHE A 62 -15.47 10.43 38.65
CA PHE A 62 -14.40 10.96 39.50
C PHE A 62 -13.40 9.91 40.03
N LYS A 63 -12.94 9.00 39.15
CA LYS A 63 -11.79 8.17 39.53
C LYS A 63 -10.51 8.99 39.33
N LYS A 64 -9.64 9.01 40.37
CA LYS A 64 -8.27 9.54 40.22
C LYS A 64 -7.59 8.77 39.10
N PRO A 65 -6.76 9.42 38.24
CA PRO A 65 -5.98 8.73 37.23
C PRO A 65 -5.18 7.60 37.89
N VAL A 66 -5.36 6.38 37.40
CA VAL A 66 -4.66 5.21 37.90
C VAL A 66 -3.50 4.93 36.96
N THR A 67 -2.29 4.84 37.51
CA THR A 67 -1.12 4.48 36.72
C THR A 67 -1.24 3.03 36.24
N ALA A 68 -1.29 2.85 34.94
CA ALA A 68 -1.29 1.53 34.30
C ALA A 68 0.11 1.06 33.94
N LEU A 69 0.99 1.99 33.55
CA LEU A 69 2.33 1.70 33.12
C LEU A 69 3.30 2.79 33.60
N THR A 70 4.52 2.40 33.95
CA THR A 70 5.65 3.32 34.07
C THR A 70 6.67 2.93 32.98
N ALA A 71 6.97 3.83 32.04
CA ALA A 71 7.97 3.65 31.02
C ALA A 71 9.10 4.66 31.22
N ASP A 72 10.32 4.16 31.37
CA ASP A 72 11.54 4.98 31.56
C ASP A 72 11.38 6.08 32.62
N GLY A 73 10.67 5.76 33.74
CA GLY A 73 10.39 6.66 34.88
C GLY A 73 9.18 7.59 34.66
N GLU A 74 8.54 7.61 33.49
CA GLU A 74 7.33 8.38 33.24
C GLU A 74 6.07 7.51 33.42
N ALA A 75 5.08 8.05 34.17
CA ALA A 75 3.84 7.33 34.47
C ALA A 75 2.77 7.61 33.41
N PHE A 76 2.13 6.54 32.95
CA PHE A 76 1.01 6.55 32.03
C PHE A 76 -0.23 5.96 32.68
N THR A 77 -1.36 6.60 32.47
CA THR A 77 -2.63 6.20 33.09
C THR A 77 -3.30 5.07 32.28
N VAL A 78 -4.38 4.53 32.83
CA VAL A 78 -5.22 3.54 32.08
C VAL A 78 -5.71 4.13 30.76
N GLU A 79 -6.08 5.42 30.75
CA GLU A 79 -6.56 6.09 29.52
C GLU A 79 -5.46 6.27 28.48
N ASP A 80 -4.21 6.55 28.90
CA ASP A 80 -3.08 6.58 27.97
C ASP A 80 -2.87 5.19 27.34
N MET A 81 -2.91 4.16 28.17
CA MET A 81 -2.74 2.79 27.70
C MET A 81 -3.91 2.30 26.86
N ASN A 82 -5.13 2.79 27.10
CA ASN A 82 -6.26 2.53 26.22
C ASN A 82 -6.04 3.10 24.81
N TYR A 83 -5.48 4.31 24.72
CA TYR A 83 -5.07 4.90 23.44
C TYR A 83 -4.04 4.01 22.73
N GLN A 84 -3.01 3.58 23.42
CA GLN A 84 -1.94 2.75 22.87
C GLN A 84 -2.43 1.34 22.48
N PHE A 85 -3.34 0.77 23.27
CA PHE A 85 -4.00 -0.50 22.94
C PHE A 85 -4.82 -0.37 21.67
N PHE A 86 -5.67 0.67 21.58
CA PHE A 86 -6.48 0.94 20.39
C PHE A 86 -5.61 1.11 19.15
N THR A 87 -4.52 1.88 19.26
CA THR A 87 -3.59 2.09 18.15
C THR A 87 -2.94 0.78 17.69
N SER A 88 -2.47 -0.05 18.64
CA SER A 88 -1.86 -1.35 18.32
C SER A 88 -2.84 -2.31 17.66
N TYR A 89 -4.06 -2.39 18.19
CA TYR A 89 -5.13 -3.22 17.66
C TYR A 89 -5.58 -2.74 16.26
N SER A 90 -5.84 -1.44 16.11
CA SER A 90 -6.24 -0.87 14.82
C SER A 90 -5.16 -1.00 13.75
N SER A 91 -3.88 -0.83 14.10
CA SER A 91 -2.77 -1.07 13.18
C SER A 91 -2.73 -2.52 12.70
N PHE A 92 -2.95 -3.48 13.59
CA PHE A 92 -3.02 -4.88 13.22
C PHE A 92 -4.17 -5.16 12.25
N LEU A 93 -5.36 -4.63 12.54
CA LEU A 93 -6.52 -4.77 11.66
C LEU A 93 -6.30 -4.13 10.29
N ASN A 94 -5.67 -2.95 10.23
CA ASN A 94 -5.39 -2.27 8.97
C ASN A 94 -4.38 -3.06 8.11
N ASN A 95 -3.38 -3.67 8.75
CA ASN A 95 -2.34 -4.42 8.03
C ASN A 95 -2.80 -5.81 7.58
N TYR A 96 -3.66 -6.46 8.34
CA TYR A 96 -4.02 -7.87 8.14
C TYR A 96 -5.53 -8.11 7.97
N GLY A 97 -6.34 -7.07 7.85
CA GLY A 97 -7.81 -7.14 7.86
C GLY A 97 -8.43 -8.11 6.84
N SER A 98 -7.78 -8.33 5.70
CA SER A 98 -8.21 -9.33 4.70
C SER A 98 -7.85 -10.78 5.07
N ASN A 99 -6.99 -10.99 6.07
CA ASN A 99 -6.41 -12.28 6.41
C ASN A 99 -6.54 -12.63 7.91
N LEU A 100 -7.46 -11.99 8.65
CA LEU A 100 -7.60 -12.19 10.11
C LEU A 100 -7.90 -13.64 10.48
N GLU A 101 -8.67 -14.34 9.66
CA GLU A 101 -8.97 -15.77 9.87
C GLU A 101 -7.71 -16.63 9.86
N THR A 102 -6.72 -16.31 9.02
CA THR A 102 -5.43 -16.99 8.98
C THR A 102 -4.68 -16.88 10.31
N PHE A 103 -4.88 -15.77 11.03
CA PHE A 103 -4.31 -15.55 12.36
C PHE A 103 -5.22 -16.05 13.49
N GLY A 104 -6.40 -16.58 13.18
CA GLY A 104 -7.37 -17.04 14.17
C GLY A 104 -7.95 -15.90 15.01
N LEU A 105 -8.02 -14.68 14.46
CA LEU A 105 -8.63 -13.53 15.13
C LEU A 105 -10.04 -13.27 14.58
N ASP A 106 -11.05 -13.47 15.43
CA ASP A 106 -12.43 -13.08 15.17
C ASP A 106 -12.75 -11.76 15.86
N THR A 107 -13.07 -10.74 15.07
CA THR A 107 -13.39 -9.41 15.58
C THR A 107 -14.77 -9.30 16.26
N ASN A 108 -15.59 -10.35 16.18
CA ASN A 108 -16.91 -10.43 16.82
C ASN A 108 -16.87 -11.14 18.19
N THR A 109 -15.74 -11.72 18.53
CA THR A 109 -15.53 -12.43 19.81
C THR A 109 -14.60 -11.62 20.72
N ASP A 110 -14.82 -11.67 22.04
CA ASP A 110 -13.97 -10.97 23.00
C ASP A 110 -12.51 -11.43 22.84
N LEU A 111 -11.59 -10.48 22.74
CA LEU A 111 -10.15 -10.74 22.61
C LEU A 111 -9.56 -11.56 23.78
N ARG A 112 -10.22 -11.55 24.95
CA ARG A 112 -9.84 -12.33 26.15
C ARG A 112 -10.20 -13.80 26.03
N GLU A 113 -11.14 -14.14 25.17
CA GLU A 113 -11.62 -15.51 24.97
C GLU A 113 -10.91 -16.21 23.82
N GLN A 114 -10.06 -15.49 23.09
CA GLN A 114 -9.36 -15.99 21.92
C GLN A 114 -7.88 -16.19 22.19
N SER A 115 -7.36 -17.37 21.89
CA SER A 115 -5.91 -17.65 21.95
C SER A 115 -5.18 -16.93 20.81
N CYS A 116 -4.02 -16.32 21.09
CA CYS A 116 -3.19 -15.67 20.10
C CYS A 116 -2.07 -16.62 19.61
N PRO A 117 -2.10 -17.07 18.34
CA PRO A 117 -1.07 -17.97 17.82
C PRO A 117 0.28 -17.29 17.57
N LEU A 118 0.34 -15.96 17.64
CA LEU A 118 1.57 -15.17 17.46
C LEU A 118 2.36 -15.00 18.77
N ALA A 119 1.88 -15.55 19.88
CA ALA A 119 2.49 -15.42 21.20
C ALA A 119 2.68 -16.79 21.87
N ALA A 120 3.23 -16.78 23.09
CA ALA A 120 3.40 -17.99 23.89
C ALA A 120 2.05 -18.67 24.18
N GLU A 121 2.06 -19.98 24.34
CA GLU A 121 0.87 -20.76 24.66
C GLU A 121 0.15 -20.19 25.91
N GLY A 122 -1.17 -20.08 25.81
CA GLY A 122 -2.01 -19.49 26.84
C GLY A 122 -2.14 -17.97 26.80
N THR A 123 -1.48 -17.29 25.88
CA THR A 123 -1.65 -15.85 25.66
C THR A 123 -2.92 -15.58 24.85
N THR A 124 -3.77 -14.67 25.33
CA THR A 124 -4.95 -14.23 24.57
C THR A 124 -4.59 -13.07 23.60
N TRP A 125 -5.45 -12.81 22.62
CA TRP A 125 -5.30 -11.63 21.75
C TRP A 125 -5.32 -10.32 22.54
N TYR A 126 -6.11 -10.28 23.61
CA TYR A 126 -6.10 -9.14 24.54
C TYR A 126 -4.73 -8.94 25.19
N ASP A 127 -4.14 -10.00 25.75
CA ASP A 127 -2.82 -9.93 26.39
C ASP A 127 -1.73 -9.57 25.37
N TYR A 128 -1.83 -10.10 24.16
CA TYR A 128 -0.92 -9.76 23.08
C TYR A 128 -0.93 -8.27 22.77
N PHE A 129 -2.09 -7.68 22.45
CA PHE A 129 -2.17 -6.25 22.13
C PHE A 129 -1.83 -5.36 23.32
N ARG A 130 -2.22 -5.74 24.54
CA ARG A 130 -1.86 -4.99 25.76
C ARG A 130 -0.35 -4.95 25.97
N ASN A 131 0.34 -6.08 25.80
CA ASN A 131 1.79 -6.16 25.96
C ASN A 131 2.51 -5.44 24.81
N GLN A 132 2.03 -5.56 23.58
CA GLN A 132 2.56 -4.81 22.43
C GLN A 132 2.41 -3.29 22.64
N ALA A 133 1.26 -2.83 23.13
CA ALA A 133 1.03 -1.44 23.45
C ALA A 133 2.02 -0.93 24.51
N ALA A 134 2.27 -1.73 25.56
CA ALA A 134 3.22 -1.40 26.62
C ALA A 134 4.67 -1.33 26.09
N GLU A 135 5.06 -2.28 25.28
CA GLU A 135 6.39 -2.33 24.68
C GLU A 135 6.60 -1.17 23.70
N ASN A 136 5.64 -0.93 22.82
CA ASN A 136 5.70 0.15 21.84
C ASN A 136 5.78 1.52 22.52
N LEU A 137 4.94 1.75 23.55
CA LEU A 137 5.00 2.98 24.33
C LEU A 137 6.35 3.16 25.03
N SER A 138 6.88 2.10 25.62
CA SER A 138 8.20 2.14 26.27
C SER A 138 9.30 2.55 25.30
N LYS A 139 9.32 1.97 24.11
CA LYS A 139 10.25 2.34 23.04
C LYS A 139 10.05 3.79 22.56
N ALA A 140 8.79 4.20 22.37
CA ALA A 140 8.47 5.57 22.00
C ALA A 140 8.93 6.59 23.04
N VAL A 141 8.74 6.29 24.33
CA VAL A 141 9.22 7.13 25.44
C VAL A 141 10.74 7.25 25.46
N ALA A 142 11.47 6.15 25.22
CA ALA A 142 12.92 6.17 25.14
C ALA A 142 13.42 7.12 24.02
N VAL A 143 12.82 7.02 22.81
CA VAL A 143 13.12 7.93 21.70
C VAL A 143 12.72 9.37 22.01
N TYR A 144 11.56 9.58 22.63
CA TYR A 144 11.08 10.89 23.05
C TYR A 144 12.02 11.57 24.04
N HIS A 145 12.48 10.85 25.08
CA HIS A 145 13.46 11.36 26.05
C HIS A 145 14.79 11.71 25.39
N LYS A 146 15.19 10.92 24.39
CA LYS A 146 16.39 11.22 23.61
C LYS A 146 16.25 12.51 22.82
N ALA A 147 15.13 12.70 22.14
CA ALA A 147 14.81 13.94 21.42
C ALA A 147 14.83 15.14 22.37
N GLN A 148 14.19 15.03 23.54
CA GLN A 148 14.19 16.09 24.55
C GLN A 148 15.61 16.41 25.06
N LYS A 149 16.41 15.39 25.34
CA LYS A 149 17.80 15.57 25.81
C LYS A 149 18.66 16.30 24.80
N GLU A 150 18.40 16.12 23.53
CA GLU A 150 19.09 16.81 22.43
C GLU A 150 18.47 18.17 22.10
N GLY A 151 17.40 18.55 22.79
CA GLY A 151 16.69 19.81 22.55
C GLY A 151 15.92 19.85 21.24
N PHE A 152 15.59 18.66 20.70
CA PHE A 152 14.83 18.58 19.45
C PHE A 152 13.37 19.00 19.69
N GLU A 153 12.91 19.95 18.90
CA GLU A 153 11.52 20.40 18.84
C GLU A 153 11.09 20.57 17.39
N ASP A 154 9.93 20.02 17.04
CA ASP A 154 9.25 20.28 15.77
C ASP A 154 7.80 20.69 16.05
N LYS A 155 7.58 22.00 16.13
CA LYS A 155 6.27 22.58 16.45
C LYS A 155 5.28 22.43 15.29
N ASP A 156 5.77 22.42 14.07
CA ASP A 156 4.92 22.32 12.88
C ASP A 156 4.46 20.87 12.69
N ALA A 157 5.33 19.89 12.84
CA ALA A 157 4.97 18.48 12.83
C ALA A 157 3.93 18.16 13.94
N VAL A 158 4.14 18.65 15.16
CA VAL A 158 3.17 18.48 16.26
C VAL A 158 1.83 19.16 15.94
N LYS A 159 1.83 20.34 15.35
CA LYS A 159 0.60 21.04 14.97
C LYS A 159 -0.14 20.30 13.88
N GLN A 160 0.56 19.81 12.89
CA GLN A 160 -0.01 19.01 11.80
C GLN A 160 -0.63 17.71 12.33
N ALA A 161 0.12 16.93 13.11
CA ALA A 161 -0.37 15.68 13.68
C ALA A 161 -1.63 15.89 14.56
N LEU A 162 -1.67 16.94 15.37
CA LEU A 162 -2.87 17.30 16.12
C LEU A 162 -4.05 17.66 15.22
N SER A 163 -3.80 18.40 14.14
CA SER A 163 -4.85 18.78 13.19
C SER A 163 -5.45 17.55 12.49
N GLU A 164 -4.60 16.63 12.06
CA GLU A 164 -5.00 15.37 11.41
C GLU A 164 -5.76 14.46 12.38
N ALA A 165 -5.23 14.29 13.59
CA ALA A 165 -5.88 13.49 14.63
C ALA A 165 -7.27 14.05 14.97
N TRP A 166 -7.39 15.37 15.13
CA TRP A 166 -8.69 15.99 15.37
C TRP A 166 -9.63 15.90 14.15
N SER A 167 -9.12 16.00 12.94
CA SER A 167 -9.93 15.79 11.73
C SER A 167 -10.52 14.37 11.69
N THR A 168 -9.73 13.37 12.06
CA THR A 168 -10.20 11.99 12.17
C THR A 168 -11.30 11.85 13.24
N ILE A 169 -11.10 12.42 14.42
CA ILE A 169 -12.12 12.42 15.48
C ILE A 169 -13.40 13.13 15.04
N ASP A 170 -13.29 14.25 14.29
CA ASP A 170 -14.45 14.97 13.76
C ASP A 170 -15.23 14.13 12.73
N GLN A 171 -14.54 13.38 11.87
CA GLN A 171 -15.18 12.48 10.91
C GLN A 171 -15.95 11.35 11.65
N TYR A 172 -15.33 10.74 12.67
CA TYR A 172 -16.00 9.73 13.50
C TYR A 172 -17.22 10.33 14.24
N ALA A 173 -17.06 11.53 14.81
CA ALA A 173 -18.14 12.24 15.50
C ALA A 173 -19.33 12.50 14.56
N ALA A 174 -19.05 13.01 13.34
CA ALA A 174 -20.08 13.28 12.33
C ALA A 174 -20.81 12.00 11.89
N ASN A 175 -20.05 10.94 11.60
CA ASN A 175 -20.61 9.65 11.16
C ASN A 175 -21.51 9.01 12.22
N ASN A 176 -21.17 9.18 13.51
CA ASN A 176 -21.89 8.61 14.65
C ASN A 176 -22.85 9.58 15.32
N LYS A 177 -22.95 10.83 14.82
CA LYS A 177 -23.80 11.90 15.37
C LYS A 177 -23.51 12.17 16.86
N THR A 178 -22.22 12.23 17.20
CA THR A 178 -21.71 12.49 18.55
C THR A 178 -20.87 13.77 18.55
N ASP A 179 -20.45 14.21 19.74
CA ASP A 179 -19.45 15.26 19.89
C ASP A 179 -18.03 14.66 20.11
N ARG A 180 -17.00 15.50 20.02
CA ARG A 180 -15.59 15.09 20.21
C ARG A 180 -15.35 14.37 21.52
N ALA A 181 -15.92 14.87 22.63
CA ALA A 181 -15.66 14.29 23.97
C ALA A 181 -16.28 12.90 24.08
N THR A 182 -17.51 12.74 23.60
CA THR A 182 -18.19 11.45 23.52
C THR A 182 -17.44 10.50 22.61
N THR A 183 -17.00 10.96 21.42
CA THR A 183 -16.21 10.15 20.48
C THR A 183 -14.90 9.65 21.08
N LEU A 184 -14.17 10.51 21.79
CA LEU A 184 -12.95 10.10 22.50
C LEU A 184 -13.21 9.01 23.53
N GLN A 185 -14.29 9.14 24.31
CA GLN A 185 -14.66 8.12 25.30
C GLN A 185 -15.15 6.82 24.65
N MET A 186 -15.81 6.91 23.52
CA MET A 186 -16.25 5.75 22.72
C MET A 186 -15.07 4.98 22.15
N LEU A 187 -14.05 5.68 21.63
CA LEU A 187 -12.89 5.05 21.00
C LEU A 187 -11.86 4.55 22.02
N PHE A 188 -11.62 5.28 23.11
CA PHE A 188 -10.50 5.03 24.03
C PHE A 188 -10.95 4.75 25.48
N GLY A 189 -12.26 4.59 25.68
CA GLY A 189 -12.82 4.30 27.00
C GLY A 189 -13.11 5.52 27.86
N ASN A 190 -13.87 5.26 28.93
CA ASN A 190 -14.24 6.30 29.90
C ASN A 190 -13.03 6.93 30.58
N GLY A 191 -13.04 8.24 30.74
CA GLY A 191 -11.94 8.99 31.34
C GLY A 191 -11.00 9.59 30.31
N MET A 192 -11.04 9.15 29.05
CA MET A 192 -10.28 9.81 27.97
C MET A 192 -10.70 11.27 27.86
N THR A 193 -9.74 12.15 27.96
CA THR A 193 -9.93 13.60 27.85
C THR A 193 -9.13 14.15 26.69
N LYS A 194 -9.53 15.33 26.20
CA LYS A 194 -8.75 16.08 25.22
C LYS A 194 -7.27 16.17 25.60
N LYS A 195 -6.96 16.43 26.86
CA LYS A 195 -5.58 16.60 27.34
C LYS A 195 -4.76 15.31 27.24
N ILE A 196 -5.37 14.16 27.58
CA ILE A 196 -4.70 12.85 27.50
C ILE A 196 -4.51 12.46 26.03
N PHE A 197 -5.55 12.62 25.21
CA PHE A 197 -5.48 12.37 23.76
C PHE A 197 -4.37 13.18 23.11
N GLU A 198 -4.37 14.51 23.28
CA GLU A 198 -3.33 15.38 22.71
C GLU A 198 -1.93 15.08 23.24
N ARG A 199 -1.79 14.60 24.48
CA ARG A 199 -0.48 14.18 25.01
C ARG A 199 0.08 13.00 24.24
N ASN A 200 -0.72 11.98 23.99
CA ASN A 200 -0.31 10.80 23.22
C ASN A 200 0.03 11.19 21.76
N VAL A 201 -0.83 11.95 21.10
CA VAL A 201 -0.56 12.45 19.74
C VAL A 201 0.74 13.27 19.66
N ARG A 202 1.02 14.13 20.66
CA ARG A 202 2.26 14.93 20.71
C ARG A 202 3.49 14.05 20.91
N LEU A 203 3.42 13.04 21.77
CA LEU A 203 4.52 12.10 21.99
C LEU A 203 4.86 11.41 20.67
N GLU A 204 3.86 10.82 20.02
CA GLU A 204 4.03 10.13 18.73
C GLU A 204 4.55 11.07 17.63
N ALA A 205 4.03 12.29 17.53
CA ALA A 205 4.48 13.29 16.56
C ALA A 205 5.96 13.66 16.74
N ILE A 206 6.42 13.84 17.98
CA ILE A 206 7.83 14.16 18.25
C ILE A 206 8.71 12.95 17.92
N VAL A 207 8.30 11.74 18.30
CA VAL A 207 9.03 10.50 17.97
C VAL A 207 9.17 10.35 16.48
N THR A 208 8.09 10.54 15.74
CA THR A 208 8.10 10.46 14.26
C THR A 208 8.98 11.55 13.65
N ALA A 209 8.81 12.79 14.07
CA ALA A 209 9.62 13.92 13.56
C ALA A 209 11.12 13.74 13.86
N TYR A 210 11.47 13.26 15.05
CA TYR A 210 12.86 12.99 15.42
C TYR A 210 13.44 11.81 14.64
N SER A 211 12.65 10.78 14.37
CA SER A 211 13.04 9.66 13.51
C SER A 211 13.27 10.11 12.06
N ASN A 212 12.39 10.96 11.53
CA ASN A 212 12.54 11.54 10.20
C ASN A 212 13.77 12.44 10.12
N HIS A 213 14.02 13.27 11.14
CA HIS A 213 15.22 14.09 11.22
C HIS A 213 16.50 13.26 11.17
N TYR A 214 16.52 12.09 11.84
CA TYR A 214 17.62 11.14 11.70
C TYR A 214 17.74 10.65 10.25
N LEU A 215 16.64 10.18 9.65
CA LEU A 215 16.63 9.66 8.27
C LEU A 215 17.06 10.70 7.23
N ASP A 216 16.72 11.97 7.44
CA ASP A 216 17.13 13.07 6.58
C ASP A 216 18.64 13.36 6.69
N SER A 217 19.25 13.03 7.84
CA SER A 217 20.69 13.16 8.03
C SER A 217 21.50 12.03 7.40
N VAL A 218 20.85 10.89 7.07
CA VAL A 218 21.53 9.72 6.49
C VAL A 218 21.81 9.96 5.02
N THR A 219 23.08 9.90 4.66
CA THR A 219 23.55 10.04 3.28
C THR A 219 24.32 8.81 2.85
N PHE A 220 24.28 8.50 1.57
CA PHE A 220 24.98 7.36 0.99
C PHE A 220 25.89 7.80 -0.13
N THR A 221 27.03 7.14 -0.23
CA THR A 221 28.02 7.34 -1.29
C THR A 221 27.76 6.41 -2.47
N ASP A 222 28.38 6.68 -3.62
CA ASP A 222 28.32 5.76 -4.76
C ASP A 222 28.88 4.37 -4.43
N ASP A 223 29.85 4.29 -3.52
CA ASP A 223 30.38 3.00 -3.04
C ASP A 223 29.35 2.21 -2.23
N ASP A 224 28.52 2.89 -1.43
CA ASP A 224 27.43 2.25 -0.68
C ASP A 224 26.36 1.70 -1.63
N PHE A 225 25.98 2.47 -2.65
CA PHE A 225 25.05 2.02 -3.69
C PHE A 225 25.61 0.81 -4.45
N ASN A 226 26.87 0.84 -4.84
CA ASN A 226 27.50 -0.28 -5.55
C ASN A 226 27.52 -1.54 -4.69
N LYS A 227 27.84 -1.43 -3.41
CA LYS A 227 27.79 -2.57 -2.47
C LYS A 227 26.38 -3.12 -2.31
N ALA A 228 25.36 -2.26 -2.23
CA ALA A 228 23.96 -2.70 -2.17
C ALA A 228 23.59 -3.48 -3.43
N TYR A 229 23.97 -2.96 -4.60
CA TYR A 229 23.75 -3.64 -5.87
C TYR A 229 24.46 -4.99 -5.95
N GLU A 230 25.76 -5.07 -5.57
CA GLU A 230 26.54 -6.31 -5.58
C GLU A 230 25.96 -7.39 -4.65
N LYS A 231 25.36 -6.96 -3.53
CA LYS A 231 24.74 -7.87 -2.55
C LYS A 231 23.47 -8.54 -3.09
N SER A 232 22.65 -7.80 -3.81
CA SER A 232 21.34 -8.27 -4.31
C SER A 232 21.03 -7.63 -5.68
N PRO A 233 21.73 -8.00 -6.76
CA PRO A 233 21.54 -7.36 -8.07
C PRO A 233 20.08 -7.42 -8.57
N THR A 234 19.41 -8.52 -8.34
CA THR A 234 18.04 -8.77 -8.80
C THR A 234 17.00 -7.81 -8.21
N ASP A 235 17.27 -7.25 -7.02
CA ASP A 235 16.39 -6.26 -6.40
C ASP A 235 16.36 -4.93 -7.18
N TYR A 236 17.38 -4.69 -8.02
CA TYR A 236 17.61 -3.45 -8.75
C TYR A 236 17.60 -3.63 -10.27
N GLN A 237 17.12 -4.75 -10.72
CA GLN A 237 17.03 -5.11 -12.13
C GLN A 237 15.57 -5.36 -12.52
N SER A 238 15.32 -5.23 -13.81
CA SER A 238 14.06 -5.64 -14.42
C SER A 238 14.34 -6.59 -15.58
N ALA A 239 13.50 -7.61 -15.69
CA ALA A 239 13.52 -8.52 -16.82
C ALA A 239 12.51 -8.07 -17.89
N GLU A 240 12.83 -8.36 -19.15
CA GLU A 240 11.94 -8.24 -20.29
C GLU A 240 11.59 -9.64 -20.78
N ALA A 241 10.31 -9.95 -20.85
CA ALA A 241 9.81 -11.23 -21.27
C ALA A 241 8.41 -11.12 -21.87
N GLU A 242 8.11 -11.97 -22.82
CA GLU A 242 6.73 -12.26 -23.22
C GLU A 242 6.27 -13.53 -22.51
N TYR A 243 5.02 -13.61 -22.10
CA TYR A 243 4.52 -14.83 -21.51
C TYR A 243 3.04 -15.05 -21.76
N ILE A 244 2.63 -16.32 -21.70
CA ILE A 244 1.22 -16.72 -21.68
C ILE A 244 0.92 -17.19 -20.26
N TYR A 245 -0.10 -16.60 -19.64
CA TYR A 245 -0.60 -17.02 -18.35
C TYR A 245 -1.78 -17.97 -18.53
N PHE A 246 -1.70 -19.14 -17.93
CA PHE A 246 -2.75 -20.15 -17.91
C PHE A 246 -3.24 -20.33 -16.47
N ALA A 247 -4.48 -19.93 -16.21
CA ALA A 247 -5.21 -20.22 -14.97
C ALA A 247 -6.07 -21.48 -15.15
N PRO A 248 -6.19 -22.33 -14.11
CA PRO A 248 -7.15 -23.43 -14.16
C PRO A 248 -8.59 -22.92 -14.22
N GLU A 249 -9.47 -23.68 -14.84
CA GLU A 249 -10.91 -23.42 -14.78
C GLU A 249 -11.39 -23.61 -13.35
N GLU A 250 -12.37 -22.80 -12.94
CA GLU A 250 -13.01 -22.92 -11.62
C GLU A 250 -13.75 -24.27 -11.54
N THR A 251 -13.54 -24.99 -10.46
CA THR A 251 -14.17 -26.27 -10.17
C THR A 251 -15.09 -26.12 -8.95
N GLU A 252 -16.02 -27.07 -8.77
CA GLU A 252 -16.86 -27.07 -7.57
C GLU A 252 -16.01 -27.27 -6.31
N GLU A 253 -16.36 -26.59 -5.23
CA GLU A 253 -15.65 -26.66 -3.96
C GLU A 253 -15.67 -28.11 -3.41
N GLY A 254 -14.47 -28.68 -3.18
CA GLY A 254 -14.29 -30.04 -2.70
C GLY A 254 -14.14 -31.12 -3.79
N ASP A 255 -14.21 -30.77 -5.09
CA ASP A 255 -13.90 -31.70 -6.18
C ASP A 255 -12.38 -31.70 -6.51
N GLU A 256 -11.62 -32.46 -5.71
CA GLU A 256 -10.16 -32.56 -5.86
C GLU A 256 -9.75 -33.19 -7.21
N ASP A 257 -10.55 -34.12 -7.76
CA ASP A 257 -10.24 -34.77 -9.04
C ASP A 257 -10.42 -33.78 -10.21
N ALA A 258 -11.48 -32.97 -10.20
CA ALA A 258 -11.68 -31.92 -11.20
C ALA A 258 -10.60 -30.83 -11.10
N ALA A 259 -10.22 -30.42 -9.91
CA ALA A 259 -9.14 -29.43 -9.69
C ALA A 259 -7.80 -29.95 -10.19
N ALA A 260 -7.47 -31.22 -9.93
CA ALA A 260 -6.26 -31.85 -10.43
C ALA A 260 -6.25 -31.97 -11.96
N ALA A 261 -7.40 -32.30 -12.58
CA ALA A 261 -7.54 -32.36 -14.04
C ALA A 261 -7.39 -30.96 -14.68
N ALA A 262 -7.97 -29.92 -14.08
CA ALA A 262 -7.82 -28.54 -14.56
C ALA A 262 -6.34 -28.09 -14.49
N THR A 263 -5.64 -28.39 -13.41
CA THR A 263 -4.21 -28.11 -13.24
C THR A 263 -3.36 -28.87 -14.28
N ALA A 264 -3.66 -30.17 -14.50
CA ALA A 264 -2.97 -30.95 -15.51
C ALA A 264 -3.16 -30.38 -16.93
N LYS A 265 -4.36 -29.87 -17.24
CA LYS A 265 -4.68 -29.26 -18.51
C LYS A 265 -3.88 -27.99 -18.79
N ILE A 266 -3.75 -27.08 -17.82
CA ILE A 266 -2.97 -25.84 -17.99
C ILE A 266 -1.47 -26.15 -18.13
N LYS A 267 -0.97 -27.17 -17.43
CA LYS A 267 0.38 -27.67 -17.65
C LYS A 267 0.61 -28.16 -19.08
N GLU A 268 -0.29 -28.99 -19.59
CA GLU A 268 -0.24 -29.48 -20.96
C GLU A 268 -0.25 -28.31 -21.98
N ASN A 269 -1.10 -27.32 -21.74
CA ASN A 269 -1.19 -26.12 -22.57
C ASN A 269 0.13 -25.33 -22.56
N ALA A 270 0.75 -25.13 -21.40
CA ALA A 270 2.04 -24.45 -21.27
C ALA A 270 3.16 -25.19 -22.01
N GLU A 271 3.24 -26.52 -21.85
CA GLU A 271 4.22 -27.35 -22.55
C GLU A 271 3.97 -27.40 -24.06
N ALA A 272 2.71 -27.38 -24.51
CA ALA A 272 2.34 -27.31 -25.90
C ALA A 272 2.70 -25.96 -26.51
N ALA A 273 2.54 -24.87 -25.77
CA ALA A 273 2.91 -23.53 -26.19
C ALA A 273 4.41 -23.41 -26.47
N VAL A 274 5.27 -23.96 -25.61
CA VAL A 274 6.72 -24.04 -25.85
C VAL A 274 7.03 -24.76 -27.17
N LYS A 275 6.37 -25.88 -27.43
CA LYS A 275 6.59 -26.65 -28.67
C LYS A 275 6.16 -25.89 -29.91
N ARG A 276 5.02 -25.22 -29.86
CA ARG A 276 4.44 -24.44 -30.97
C ARG A 276 5.29 -23.20 -31.29
N TYR A 277 5.77 -22.50 -30.25
CA TYR A 277 6.71 -21.38 -30.42
C TYR A 277 7.99 -21.82 -31.11
N ASN A 278 8.58 -22.94 -30.68
CA ASN A 278 9.76 -23.51 -31.31
C ASN A 278 9.51 -24.00 -32.76
N ALA A 279 8.25 -24.19 -33.14
CA ALA A 279 7.83 -24.50 -34.53
C ALA A 279 7.58 -23.22 -35.35
N GLY A 280 7.72 -22.04 -34.79
CA GLY A 280 7.64 -20.74 -35.49
C GLY A 280 6.31 -19.99 -35.34
N GLU A 281 5.43 -20.41 -34.43
CA GLU A 281 4.22 -19.65 -34.11
C GLU A 281 4.53 -18.52 -33.10
N THR A 282 3.74 -17.46 -33.08
CA THR A 282 3.87 -16.38 -32.08
C THR A 282 3.14 -16.72 -30.77
N LEU A 283 3.66 -16.24 -29.63
CA LEU A 283 3.00 -16.46 -28.34
C LEU A 283 1.57 -15.89 -28.30
N GLU A 284 1.33 -14.75 -28.93
CA GLU A 284 -0.02 -14.14 -29.01
C GLU A 284 -1.02 -15.06 -29.75
N ALA A 285 -0.60 -15.67 -30.88
CA ALA A 285 -1.44 -16.60 -31.63
C ALA A 285 -1.70 -17.90 -30.85
N ILE A 286 -0.68 -18.42 -30.20
CA ILE A 286 -0.76 -19.62 -29.35
C ILE A 286 -1.70 -19.39 -28.17
N ALA A 287 -1.59 -18.26 -27.48
CA ALA A 287 -2.47 -17.88 -26.36
C ALA A 287 -3.94 -17.83 -26.77
N ALA A 288 -4.21 -17.21 -27.93
CA ALA A 288 -5.57 -17.10 -28.47
C ALA A 288 -6.19 -18.47 -28.76
N ASP A 289 -5.39 -19.47 -29.17
CA ASP A 289 -5.85 -20.81 -29.49
C ASP A 289 -5.97 -21.72 -28.26
N LEU A 290 -5.03 -21.62 -27.31
CA LEU A 290 -5.00 -22.46 -26.12
C LEU A 290 -5.80 -21.88 -24.94
N GLY A 291 -6.34 -20.68 -25.07
CA GLY A 291 -7.17 -20.02 -24.05
C GLY A 291 -6.37 -19.41 -22.89
N GLY A 292 -5.09 -19.08 -23.14
CA GLY A 292 -4.25 -18.35 -22.18
C GLY A 292 -4.31 -16.84 -22.38
N GLU A 293 -3.84 -16.08 -21.39
CA GLU A 293 -3.68 -14.62 -21.46
C GLU A 293 -2.25 -14.30 -21.91
N TYR A 294 -2.11 -13.66 -23.08
CA TYR A 294 -0.82 -13.20 -23.58
C TYR A 294 -0.45 -11.85 -22.94
N VAL A 295 0.77 -11.79 -22.41
CA VAL A 295 1.35 -10.58 -21.83
C VAL A 295 2.72 -10.32 -22.47
N ASN A 296 2.89 -9.11 -23.01
CA ASN A 296 4.19 -8.59 -23.39
C ASN A 296 4.68 -7.71 -22.23
N GLY A 297 5.54 -8.26 -21.38
CA GLY A 297 5.96 -7.67 -20.13
C GLY A 297 7.35 -7.03 -20.24
N VAL A 298 7.41 -5.74 -19.95
CA VAL A 298 8.65 -4.98 -19.77
C VAL A 298 8.73 -4.53 -18.32
N GLY A 299 9.94 -4.57 -17.75
CA GLY A 299 10.17 -4.12 -16.39
C GLY A 299 9.61 -5.05 -15.31
N LEU A 300 9.64 -6.37 -15.57
CA LEU A 300 9.30 -7.38 -14.59
C LEU A 300 10.36 -7.38 -13.49
N SER A 301 9.97 -7.06 -12.25
CA SER A 301 10.87 -7.03 -11.10
C SER A 301 11.15 -8.43 -10.55
N GLY A 302 12.27 -8.57 -9.86
CA GLY A 302 12.64 -9.79 -9.13
C GLY A 302 11.74 -10.02 -7.92
N ASN A 303 10.52 -10.52 -8.15
CA ASN A 303 9.65 -11.02 -7.07
C ASN A 303 10.07 -12.44 -6.71
N THR A 304 9.69 -12.92 -5.54
CA THR A 304 9.90 -14.33 -5.16
C THR A 304 8.99 -15.26 -5.95
N GLY A 305 9.48 -16.45 -6.30
CA GLY A 305 8.71 -17.48 -6.96
C GLY A 305 9.35 -18.01 -8.24
N ALA A 306 8.85 -19.13 -8.73
CA ALA A 306 9.44 -19.87 -9.84
C ALA A 306 9.62 -19.05 -11.13
N PHE A 307 8.73 -18.11 -11.41
CA PHE A 307 8.85 -17.24 -12.57
C PHE A 307 10.01 -16.25 -12.42
N SER A 308 10.13 -15.61 -11.28
CA SER A 308 11.26 -14.72 -10.97
C SER A 308 12.59 -15.49 -10.95
N ASP A 309 12.64 -16.64 -10.31
CA ASP A 309 13.83 -17.49 -10.28
C ASP A 309 14.28 -17.87 -11.69
N TRP A 310 13.32 -18.14 -12.57
CA TRP A 310 13.59 -18.46 -13.96
C TRP A 310 14.09 -17.24 -14.75
N LEU A 311 13.47 -16.07 -14.57
CA LEU A 311 13.84 -14.83 -15.28
C LEU A 311 15.25 -14.34 -14.92
N PHE A 312 15.61 -14.44 -13.64
CA PHE A 312 16.87 -13.89 -13.12
C PHE A 312 18.00 -14.94 -13.00
N ASP A 313 17.80 -16.14 -13.54
CA ASP A 313 18.88 -17.14 -13.64
C ASP A 313 19.98 -16.60 -14.58
N SER A 314 21.18 -16.49 -14.06
CA SER A 314 22.36 -15.98 -14.77
C SER A 314 22.76 -16.77 -16.02
N ALA A 315 22.25 -17.98 -16.19
CA ALA A 315 22.48 -18.80 -17.40
C ALA A 315 21.49 -18.47 -18.52
N ARG A 316 20.45 -17.67 -18.27
CA ARG A 316 19.39 -17.34 -19.22
C ARG A 316 19.91 -16.50 -20.39
N LYS A 317 19.41 -16.77 -21.57
CA LYS A 317 19.77 -16.07 -22.81
C LYS A 317 18.52 -15.59 -23.52
N ASP A 318 18.65 -14.51 -24.27
CA ASP A 318 17.60 -14.04 -25.17
C ASP A 318 17.11 -15.17 -26.09
N GLY A 319 15.80 -15.31 -26.16
CA GLY A 319 15.12 -16.39 -26.88
C GLY A 319 14.91 -17.69 -26.09
N ASP A 320 15.40 -17.79 -24.84
CA ASP A 320 15.08 -18.93 -23.98
C ASP A 320 13.58 -18.94 -23.68
N ILE A 321 12.97 -20.13 -23.83
CA ILE A 321 11.54 -20.33 -23.58
C ILE A 321 11.32 -21.54 -22.67
N ALA A 322 10.40 -21.44 -21.73
CA ALA A 322 10.05 -22.54 -20.84
C ALA A 322 8.58 -22.50 -20.38
N ALA A 323 8.06 -23.68 -20.05
CA ALA A 323 6.87 -23.82 -19.23
C ALA A 323 7.27 -23.76 -17.76
N ILE A 324 6.63 -22.89 -16.97
CA ILE A 324 6.97 -22.60 -15.57
C ILE A 324 5.75 -22.93 -14.72
N ASP A 325 5.98 -23.72 -13.68
CA ASP A 325 4.98 -24.08 -12.66
C ASP A 325 4.93 -22.97 -11.60
N GLY A 326 3.83 -22.25 -11.50
CA GLY A 326 3.57 -21.23 -10.50
C GLY A 326 2.75 -21.73 -9.30
N GLY A 327 2.53 -23.06 -9.19
CA GLY A 327 1.71 -23.68 -8.17
C GLY A 327 0.23 -23.72 -8.55
N SER A 328 -0.46 -22.60 -8.50
CA SER A 328 -1.89 -22.45 -8.88
C SER A 328 -2.11 -22.03 -10.34
N TYR A 329 -1.06 -21.81 -11.10
CA TYR A 329 -1.09 -21.41 -12.51
C TYR A 329 0.14 -21.95 -13.25
N TYR A 330 0.12 -21.91 -14.58
CA TYR A 330 1.29 -22.18 -15.41
C TYR A 330 1.58 -21.00 -16.32
N LEU A 331 2.87 -20.78 -16.60
CA LEU A 331 3.32 -19.80 -17.58
C LEU A 331 4.07 -20.47 -18.72
N THR A 332 3.92 -19.96 -19.93
CA THR A 332 4.93 -20.14 -20.98
C THR A 332 5.64 -18.82 -21.16
N ALA A 333 6.90 -18.74 -20.77
CA ALA A 333 7.67 -17.50 -20.77
C ALA A 333 8.81 -17.56 -21.77
N LEU A 334 8.94 -16.49 -22.57
CA LEU A 334 10.00 -16.21 -23.51
C LEU A 334 10.84 -15.04 -22.98
N PHE A 335 12.11 -15.30 -22.73
CA PHE A 335 13.03 -14.34 -22.14
C PHE A 335 13.69 -13.47 -23.21
N HIS A 336 13.81 -12.16 -22.96
CA HIS A 336 14.49 -11.19 -23.81
C HIS A 336 15.73 -10.59 -23.17
N GLY A 337 15.76 -10.47 -21.84
CA GLY A 337 16.93 -9.92 -21.16
C GLY A 337 16.65 -9.48 -19.74
N VAL A 338 17.72 -9.12 -19.04
CA VAL A 338 17.69 -8.44 -17.75
C VAL A 338 18.52 -7.17 -17.86
N SER A 339 17.98 -6.08 -17.39
CA SER A 339 18.69 -4.80 -17.34
C SER A 339 18.61 -4.19 -15.95
N LYS A 340 19.68 -3.47 -15.59
CA LYS A 340 19.68 -2.63 -14.40
C LYS A 340 18.67 -1.48 -14.59
N ASN A 341 17.97 -1.12 -13.54
CA ASN A 341 16.97 -0.04 -13.54
C ASN A 341 17.66 1.34 -13.56
N ASP A 342 18.45 1.60 -14.59
CA ASP A 342 19.32 2.80 -14.71
C ASP A 342 18.57 4.02 -15.29
N PHE A 343 17.29 3.87 -15.55
CA PHE A 343 16.38 4.97 -15.90
C PHE A 343 16.03 5.79 -14.66
N HIS A 344 15.56 7.01 -14.87
CA HIS A 344 15.04 7.86 -13.81
C HIS A 344 13.51 7.80 -13.80
N ALA A 345 12.90 7.69 -12.64
CA ALA A 345 11.48 7.89 -12.50
C ALA A 345 11.11 9.36 -12.77
N VAL A 346 9.85 9.61 -13.10
CA VAL A 346 9.36 10.95 -13.41
C VAL A 346 8.05 11.23 -12.70
N ASP A 347 7.84 12.49 -12.36
CA ASP A 347 6.60 12.98 -11.79
C ASP A 347 5.86 13.78 -12.86
N VAL A 348 4.56 13.53 -12.97
CA VAL A 348 3.69 14.27 -13.89
C VAL A 348 2.37 14.63 -13.23
N ARG A 349 1.74 15.70 -13.71
CA ARG A 349 0.30 15.93 -13.52
C ARG A 349 -0.43 15.67 -14.81
N HIS A 350 -1.64 15.14 -14.71
CA HIS A 350 -2.49 15.03 -15.87
C HIS A 350 -3.96 15.33 -15.58
N ILE A 351 -4.69 15.68 -16.64
CA ILE A 351 -6.13 15.92 -16.61
C ILE A 351 -6.75 15.04 -17.68
N LEU A 352 -7.52 14.05 -17.29
CA LEU A 352 -8.22 13.14 -18.20
C LEU A 352 -9.59 13.69 -18.54
N VAL A 353 -9.88 13.83 -19.84
CA VAL A 353 -11.18 14.23 -20.37
C VAL A 353 -11.56 13.37 -21.58
N GLU A 354 -12.86 13.36 -21.91
CA GLU A 354 -13.39 12.49 -22.98
C GLU A 354 -13.03 12.98 -24.40
N ASP A 355 -12.95 14.29 -24.61
CA ASP A 355 -12.80 14.85 -25.96
C ASP A 355 -11.65 15.88 -26.05
N GLU A 356 -11.10 15.96 -27.28
CA GLU A 356 -9.96 16.80 -27.62
C GLU A 356 -10.25 18.31 -27.45
N ALA A 357 -11.49 18.74 -27.72
CA ALA A 357 -11.84 20.16 -27.66
C ALA A 357 -11.82 20.64 -26.20
N THR A 358 -12.31 19.84 -25.27
CA THR A 358 -12.22 20.07 -23.83
C THR A 358 -10.76 20.10 -23.37
N ALA A 359 -9.94 19.11 -23.80
CA ALA A 359 -8.52 19.09 -23.46
C ALA A 359 -7.79 20.38 -23.93
N LYS A 360 -8.02 20.80 -25.18
CA LYS A 360 -7.48 22.05 -25.72
C LYS A 360 -7.94 23.27 -24.94
N SER A 361 -9.21 23.35 -24.56
CA SER A 361 -9.75 24.46 -23.79
C SER A 361 -9.10 24.58 -22.40
N ILE A 362 -8.83 23.43 -21.75
CA ILE A 362 -8.16 23.38 -20.45
C ILE A 362 -6.70 23.85 -20.59
N LEU A 363 -5.98 23.30 -21.55
CA LEU A 363 -4.59 23.69 -21.83
C LEU A 363 -4.50 25.19 -22.14
N ASP A 364 -5.36 25.68 -23.02
CA ASP A 364 -5.50 27.10 -23.37
C ASP A 364 -5.77 27.99 -22.13
N THR A 365 -6.60 27.50 -21.19
CA THR A 365 -6.89 28.21 -19.95
C THR A 365 -5.65 28.31 -19.08
N TRP A 366 -4.89 27.22 -18.96
CA TRP A 366 -3.65 27.19 -18.21
C TRP A 366 -2.59 28.11 -18.87
N GLU A 367 -2.43 28.04 -20.20
CA GLU A 367 -1.48 28.85 -20.95
C GLU A 367 -1.75 30.36 -20.90
N LYS A 368 -3.01 30.74 -20.77
CA LYS A 368 -3.44 32.16 -20.59
C LYS A 368 -3.43 32.57 -19.13
N GLY A 369 -3.29 31.63 -18.20
CA GLY A 369 -3.28 31.86 -16.76
C GLY A 369 -1.89 32.04 -16.16
N ALA A 370 -1.72 31.57 -14.93
CA ALA A 370 -0.48 31.72 -14.16
C ALA A 370 0.68 30.86 -14.66
N LYS A 371 0.41 29.80 -15.43
CA LYS A 371 1.39 28.83 -15.97
C LYS A 371 2.26 28.20 -14.90
N THR A 372 1.70 27.93 -13.72
CA THR A 372 2.38 27.27 -12.62
C THR A 372 1.82 25.87 -12.44
N GLU A 373 2.60 24.98 -11.80
CA GLU A 373 2.15 23.67 -11.39
C GLU A 373 0.89 23.73 -10.52
N ASP A 374 0.84 24.65 -9.55
CA ASP A 374 -0.34 24.86 -8.69
C ASP A 374 -1.60 25.20 -9.48
N SER A 375 -1.46 26.06 -10.53
CA SER A 375 -2.59 26.41 -11.40
C SER A 375 -3.05 25.22 -12.24
N PHE A 376 -2.14 24.34 -12.63
CA PHE A 376 -2.46 23.09 -13.32
C PHE A 376 -3.17 22.11 -12.37
N ALA A 377 -2.64 21.94 -11.16
CA ALA A 377 -3.23 21.11 -10.13
C ALA A 377 -4.68 21.54 -9.78
N LYS A 378 -4.95 22.84 -9.77
CA LYS A 378 -6.31 23.35 -9.58
C LYS A 378 -7.23 22.95 -10.73
N LEU A 379 -6.79 23.12 -11.98
CA LEU A 379 -7.56 22.69 -13.15
C LEU A 379 -7.81 21.18 -13.15
N ALA A 380 -6.85 20.38 -12.70
CA ALA A 380 -7.02 18.94 -12.57
C ALA A 380 -8.12 18.57 -11.55
N LYS A 381 -8.16 19.24 -10.40
CA LYS A 381 -9.23 19.05 -9.39
C LYS A 381 -10.62 19.41 -9.92
N GLU A 382 -10.69 20.38 -10.81
CA GLU A 382 -11.96 20.93 -11.33
C GLU A 382 -12.48 20.15 -12.56
N ASN A 383 -11.59 19.54 -13.35
CA ASN A 383 -11.94 19.06 -14.68
C ASN A 383 -11.58 17.59 -14.96
N SER A 384 -10.67 16.97 -14.18
CA SER A 384 -10.21 15.61 -14.47
C SER A 384 -11.23 14.57 -14.04
N SER A 385 -11.47 13.58 -14.90
CA SER A 385 -12.23 12.37 -14.58
C SER A 385 -11.37 11.26 -13.98
N ASP A 386 -10.04 11.44 -13.89
CA ASP A 386 -9.11 10.48 -13.32
C ASP A 386 -9.17 10.45 -11.78
N GLY A 387 -8.83 9.30 -11.19
CA GLY A 387 -8.79 9.14 -9.73
C GLY A 387 -7.80 10.06 -9.02
N SER A 388 -6.73 10.50 -9.72
CA SER A 388 -5.74 11.45 -9.20
C SER A 388 -6.26 12.89 -9.12
N ALA A 389 -7.45 13.20 -9.64
CA ALA A 389 -8.04 14.55 -9.64
C ALA A 389 -8.02 15.21 -8.26
N SER A 390 -8.36 14.46 -7.19
CA SER A 390 -8.36 14.97 -5.81
C SER A 390 -6.97 15.43 -5.34
N ASN A 391 -5.90 14.81 -5.87
CA ASN A 391 -4.50 15.19 -5.64
C ASN A 391 -3.95 16.15 -6.72
N GLY A 392 -4.82 16.82 -7.48
CA GLY A 392 -4.41 17.73 -8.53
C GLY A 392 -3.78 17.04 -9.73
N GLY A 393 -4.20 15.82 -10.03
CA GLY A 393 -3.74 15.03 -11.16
C GLY A 393 -2.32 14.49 -11.05
N LEU A 394 -1.71 14.48 -9.85
CA LEU A 394 -0.32 14.08 -9.63
C LEU A 394 -0.16 12.55 -9.66
N TYR A 395 0.80 12.11 -10.45
CA TYR A 395 1.42 10.81 -10.42
C TYR A 395 2.92 10.98 -10.15
N GLU A 396 3.38 10.42 -9.06
CA GLU A 396 4.78 10.44 -8.64
C GLU A 396 5.46 9.10 -8.96
N ASP A 397 6.77 9.13 -9.14
CA ASP A 397 7.63 7.96 -9.32
C ASP A 397 7.18 7.03 -10.46
N ILE A 398 6.69 7.61 -11.57
CA ILE A 398 6.34 6.82 -12.75
C ILE A 398 7.62 6.20 -13.31
N VAL A 399 7.56 4.88 -13.55
CA VAL A 399 8.64 4.13 -14.20
C VAL A 399 8.24 3.68 -15.61
N PRO A 400 9.19 3.45 -16.54
CA PRO A 400 8.90 2.99 -17.87
C PRO A 400 8.04 1.71 -17.90
N GLY A 401 7.06 1.67 -18.81
CA GLY A 401 6.21 0.51 -19.03
C GLY A 401 5.01 0.35 -18.09
N LYS A 402 4.82 1.24 -17.10
CA LYS A 402 3.67 1.19 -16.18
C LYS A 402 2.42 1.88 -16.71
N MET A 403 2.59 2.81 -17.63
CA MET A 403 1.49 3.55 -18.23
C MET A 403 1.19 3.05 -19.64
N VAL A 404 -0.01 3.32 -20.14
CA VAL A 404 -0.35 3.03 -21.56
C VAL A 404 0.63 3.73 -22.48
N LYS A 405 0.94 3.08 -23.60
CA LYS A 405 2.07 3.42 -24.48
C LYS A 405 2.20 4.92 -24.79
N ALA A 406 1.13 5.58 -25.21
CA ALA A 406 1.20 6.99 -25.60
C ALA A 406 1.52 7.91 -24.42
N PHE A 407 0.98 7.63 -23.23
CA PHE A 407 1.27 8.34 -21.99
C PHE A 407 2.72 8.09 -21.57
N ASN A 408 3.15 6.82 -21.57
CA ASN A 408 4.52 6.40 -21.27
C ASN A 408 5.55 7.08 -22.18
N ASP A 409 5.33 7.03 -23.50
CA ASP A 409 6.23 7.63 -24.48
C ASP A 409 6.39 9.14 -24.26
N TRP A 410 5.31 9.82 -23.89
CA TRP A 410 5.37 11.24 -23.54
C TRP A 410 6.18 11.51 -22.28
N CYS A 411 5.98 10.70 -21.23
CA CYS A 411 6.69 10.86 -19.95
C CYS A 411 8.20 10.65 -20.08
N PHE A 412 8.62 9.70 -20.92
CA PHE A 412 10.03 9.28 -21.06
C PHE A 412 10.72 9.81 -22.30
N ASP A 413 10.15 10.79 -22.99
CA ASP A 413 10.86 11.51 -24.04
C ASP A 413 12.07 12.26 -23.44
N GLU A 414 13.28 11.93 -23.93
CA GLU A 414 14.53 12.50 -23.41
C GLU A 414 14.61 14.04 -23.52
N ALA A 415 13.84 14.63 -24.43
CA ALA A 415 13.78 16.09 -24.58
C ALA A 415 12.89 16.77 -23.55
N ARG A 416 12.11 16.02 -22.74
CA ARG A 416 11.13 16.56 -21.79
C ARG A 416 11.80 17.35 -20.66
N LYS A 417 11.16 18.46 -20.30
CA LYS A 417 11.63 19.39 -19.25
C LYS A 417 10.50 19.72 -18.30
N GLU A 418 10.86 20.11 -17.10
CA GLU A 418 9.93 20.65 -16.10
C GLU A 418 9.10 21.79 -16.69
N GLY A 419 7.79 21.71 -16.49
CA GLY A 419 6.82 22.67 -17.03
C GLY A 419 6.35 22.38 -18.45
N ASP A 420 6.88 21.37 -19.15
CA ASP A 420 6.38 20.98 -20.46
C ASP A 420 4.95 20.45 -20.35
N THR A 421 4.13 20.87 -21.32
CA THR A 421 2.72 20.45 -21.41
C THR A 421 2.40 19.95 -22.80
N ASP A 422 1.42 19.06 -22.92
CA ASP A 422 0.92 18.52 -24.17
C ASP A 422 -0.47 17.92 -23.99
N ILE A 423 -1.07 17.47 -25.10
CA ILE A 423 -2.30 16.67 -25.08
C ILE A 423 -1.98 15.30 -25.66
N VAL A 424 -2.09 14.28 -24.84
CA VAL A 424 -1.84 12.89 -25.21
C VAL A 424 -3.15 12.14 -25.36
N LYS A 425 -3.39 11.51 -26.51
CA LYS A 425 -4.54 10.64 -26.73
C LYS A 425 -4.23 9.22 -26.33
N THR A 426 -5.10 8.61 -25.54
CA THR A 426 -5.05 7.19 -25.18
C THR A 426 -6.41 6.53 -25.45
N GLU A 427 -6.53 5.26 -25.12
CA GLU A 427 -7.81 4.54 -25.14
C GLU A 427 -8.80 5.01 -24.06
N TYR A 428 -8.32 5.68 -23.00
CA TYR A 428 -9.13 6.24 -21.91
C TYR A 428 -9.68 7.64 -22.22
N GLY A 429 -9.14 8.32 -23.24
CA GLY A 429 -9.52 9.69 -23.60
C GLY A 429 -8.32 10.57 -23.93
N TYR A 430 -8.44 11.84 -23.62
CA TYR A 430 -7.41 12.86 -23.85
C TYR A 430 -6.83 13.30 -22.52
N HIS A 431 -5.52 13.17 -22.37
CA HIS A 431 -4.78 13.62 -21.19
C HIS A 431 -4.10 14.95 -21.50
N VAL A 432 -4.47 15.99 -20.79
CA VAL A 432 -3.64 17.20 -20.72
C VAL A 432 -2.52 16.89 -19.75
N MET A 433 -1.28 16.95 -20.23
CA MET A 433 -0.09 16.55 -19.48
C MET A 433 0.70 17.77 -18.98
N TYR A 434 1.31 17.64 -17.82
CA TYR A 434 2.28 18.58 -17.27
C TYR A 434 3.44 17.82 -16.64
N PHE A 435 4.66 18.05 -17.13
CA PHE A 435 5.86 17.41 -16.60
C PHE A 435 6.35 18.13 -15.35
N VAL A 436 6.30 17.46 -14.20
CA VAL A 436 6.69 18.03 -12.91
C VAL A 436 8.19 17.96 -12.72
N ALA A 437 8.74 16.73 -12.73
CA ALA A 437 10.16 16.52 -12.49
C ALA A 437 10.65 15.19 -13.08
N LYS A 438 11.97 15.12 -13.24
CA LYS A 438 12.71 13.87 -13.40
C LYS A 438 13.51 13.66 -12.13
N ASN A 439 13.40 12.47 -11.53
CA ASN A 439 14.08 12.15 -10.29
C ASN A 439 15.60 12.28 -10.42
N ALA A 440 16.24 12.76 -9.37
CA ALA A 440 17.68 13.08 -9.39
C ALA A 440 18.56 11.82 -9.49
N LEU A 441 18.12 10.72 -8.87
CA LEU A 441 18.83 9.45 -8.88
C LEU A 441 18.26 8.52 -9.94
N PRO A 442 19.09 7.64 -10.54
CA PRO A 442 18.56 6.48 -11.27
C PRO A 442 17.69 5.61 -10.36
N TYR A 443 16.63 5.02 -10.90
CA TYR A 443 15.61 4.29 -10.13
C TYR A 443 16.21 3.17 -9.25
N TRP A 444 17.21 2.44 -9.75
CA TRP A 444 17.89 1.44 -8.92
C TRP A 444 18.56 2.03 -7.67
N LYS A 445 19.08 3.27 -7.76
CA LYS A 445 19.65 3.96 -6.60
C LYS A 445 18.57 4.44 -5.64
N GLU A 446 17.41 4.82 -6.13
CA GLU A 446 16.26 5.16 -5.28
C GLU A 446 15.78 3.95 -4.51
N GLN A 447 15.64 2.79 -5.20
CA GLN A 447 15.31 1.53 -4.55
C GLN A 447 16.35 1.15 -3.48
N ALA A 448 17.64 1.23 -3.83
CA ALA A 448 18.74 0.96 -2.91
C ALA A 448 18.77 1.95 -1.73
N GLN A 449 18.53 3.24 -1.99
CA GLN A 449 18.44 4.26 -0.95
C GLN A 449 17.32 3.98 0.03
N ALA A 450 16.14 3.62 -0.46
CA ALA A 450 14.98 3.27 0.37
C ALA A 450 15.30 2.06 1.28
N SER A 451 15.89 1.01 0.72
CA SER A 451 16.32 -0.17 1.48
C SER A 451 17.37 0.16 2.53
N MET A 452 18.43 0.88 2.14
CA MET A 452 19.49 1.29 3.06
C MET A 452 19.02 2.26 4.14
N LYS A 453 18.09 3.17 3.83
CA LYS A 453 17.44 4.04 4.83
C LYS A 453 16.64 3.23 5.84
N ASN A 454 15.89 2.23 5.36
CA ASN A 454 15.16 1.34 6.26
C ASN A 454 16.12 0.58 7.19
N ASP A 455 17.21 0.01 6.68
CA ASP A 455 18.21 -0.70 7.48
C ASP A 455 18.88 0.23 8.50
N ALA A 456 19.22 1.46 8.08
CA ALA A 456 19.77 2.48 8.95
C ALA A 456 18.79 2.86 10.07
N TYR A 457 17.50 3.02 9.73
CA TYR A 457 16.45 3.29 10.69
C TYR A 457 16.28 2.15 11.71
N GLN A 458 16.21 0.90 11.25
CA GLN A 458 16.07 -0.26 12.14
C GLN A 458 17.25 -0.38 13.10
N THR A 459 18.47 -0.15 12.58
CA THR A 459 19.68 -0.16 13.40
C THR A 459 19.65 0.96 14.44
N TRP A 460 19.36 2.18 14.01
CA TRP A 460 19.26 3.34 14.87
C TRP A 460 18.16 3.17 15.92
N TYR A 461 16.95 2.77 15.51
CA TYR A 461 15.81 2.59 16.40
C TYR A 461 16.10 1.51 17.47
N THR A 462 16.69 0.39 17.05
CA THR A 462 17.11 -0.67 17.98
C THR A 462 18.11 -0.14 19.01
N GLU A 463 19.08 0.65 18.59
CA GLU A 463 20.07 1.23 19.50
C GLU A 463 19.43 2.26 20.46
N GLN A 464 18.51 3.10 19.96
CA GLN A 464 17.80 4.06 20.83
C GLN A 464 16.90 3.39 21.86
N THR A 465 16.39 2.20 21.55
CA THR A 465 15.35 1.52 22.35
C THR A 465 15.84 0.29 23.10
N LYS A 466 17.12 -0.09 22.97
CA LYS A 466 17.67 -1.31 23.59
C LYS A 466 17.54 -1.38 25.12
N ASP A 467 17.56 -0.22 25.77
CA ASP A 467 17.46 -0.08 27.23
C ASP A 467 16.06 0.31 27.68
N ALA A 468 15.09 0.43 26.75
CA ALA A 468 13.72 0.78 27.06
C ALA A 468 13.12 -0.24 28.06
N LYS A 469 12.54 0.27 29.15
CA LYS A 469 11.97 -0.55 30.23
C LYS A 469 10.61 -0.04 30.59
N TRP A 470 9.76 -0.96 30.96
CA TRP A 470 8.47 -0.61 31.52
C TRP A 470 8.11 -1.51 32.73
N GLU A 471 7.31 -0.97 33.61
CA GLU A 471 6.82 -1.67 34.76
C GLU A 471 5.30 -1.56 34.84
N LYS A 472 4.64 -2.65 35.26
CA LYS A 472 3.20 -2.66 35.45
C LYS A 472 2.84 -1.76 36.62
N GLY A 473 1.87 -0.84 36.37
CA GLY A 473 1.19 -0.10 37.43
C GLY A 473 -0.05 -0.83 37.94
N GLU A 474 -0.70 -0.27 38.97
CA GLU A 474 -1.93 -0.80 39.58
C GLU A 474 -3.07 -0.95 38.56
N GLY A 475 -3.14 -0.07 37.55
CA GLY A 475 -4.18 -0.06 36.54
C GLY A 475 -3.91 -0.92 35.30
N PHE A 476 -2.79 -1.67 35.23
CA PHE A 476 -2.41 -2.39 34.03
C PHE A 476 -3.46 -3.42 33.58
N ASP A 477 -4.08 -4.11 34.51
CA ASP A 477 -5.11 -5.11 34.22
C ASP A 477 -6.50 -4.49 33.94
N SER A 478 -6.60 -3.16 34.07
CA SER A 478 -7.82 -2.39 33.74
C SER A 478 -7.79 -1.71 32.38
N ILE A 479 -6.75 -1.95 31.58
CA ILE A 479 -6.64 -1.44 30.22
C ILE A 479 -7.73 -2.07 29.36
N TRP A 480 -8.44 -1.25 28.58
CA TRP A 480 -9.43 -1.71 27.62
C TRP A 480 -10.55 -2.59 28.24
N HIS A 481 -11.11 -2.16 29.36
CA HIS A 481 -12.26 -2.78 30.04
C HIS A 481 -13.57 -2.12 29.66
#